data_4e7e49540d35356e95149f4d515cf649
#
_entry.id   4e7e49540d35356e95149f4d515cf649
#
_cell.length_a   1.000
_cell.length_b   1.000
_cell.length_c   1.000
_cell.angle_alpha   90.00
_cell.angle_beta   90.00
_cell.angle_gamma   90.00
#
_symmetry.space_group_name_H-M   'P 1'
#
loop_
_entity.id
_entity.type
_entity.pdbx_description
1 polymer ?
#
loop_
_entity_poly.entity_id
_entity_poly.type
_entity_poly.pdbx_seq_one_letter_code
_entity_poly.pdbx_strand_id
1 'polypeptide(L)'
;LGSALRFKSIVDGKDMPAEEFKGKPVLIVNTASLCGLTPQLKELELVHKRFADDGLVVLGVPSNDFGRQEPWVEEKILDFYRKDFGVTFPLTSKTCVLGPDAHPLYKAATAEFGPDVGPQ
;
A
#
# COMPACT_ATOMS: atom_id res chain seq x y z
N LEU A 1 -14.93 -6.80 -3.51
CA LEU A 1 -13.53 -6.37 -3.37
C LEU A 1 -12.83 -6.96 -2.14
N GLY A 2 -13.56 -7.27 -1.07
CA GLY A 2 -12.94 -7.77 0.17
C GLY A 2 -12.11 -9.04 -0.02
N SER A 3 -12.52 -9.95 -0.89
CA SER A 3 -11.78 -11.16 -1.19
C SER A 3 -10.47 -10.93 -1.95
N ALA A 4 -10.32 -9.75 -2.56
CA ALA A 4 -9.11 -9.37 -3.29
C ALA A 4 -8.06 -8.67 -2.40
N LEU A 5 -8.37 -8.44 -1.11
CA LEU A 5 -7.43 -7.86 -0.14
C LEU A 5 -6.45 -8.93 0.38
N ARG A 6 -5.71 -9.55 -0.54
CA ARG A 6 -4.73 -10.58 -0.24
C ARG A 6 -3.34 -10.07 -0.63
N PHE A 7 -2.70 -9.45 0.33
CA PHE A 7 -1.36 -8.91 0.15
C PHE A 7 -0.35 -9.66 1.00
N LYS A 8 0.90 -9.59 0.59
CA LYS A 8 2.02 -10.10 1.38
C LYS A 8 2.62 -8.95 2.17
N SER A 9 2.97 -9.22 3.43
CA SER A 9 3.63 -8.24 4.29
C SER A 9 5.05 -7.98 3.82
N ILE A 10 5.47 -6.70 3.88
CA ILE A 10 6.85 -6.33 3.59
C ILE A 10 7.83 -6.89 4.63
N VAL A 11 7.35 -7.19 5.84
CA VAL A 11 8.20 -7.62 6.96
C VAL A 11 8.74 -9.02 6.76
N ASP A 12 7.91 -9.97 6.33
CA ASP A 12 8.28 -11.38 6.26
C ASP A 12 7.89 -12.06 4.94
N GLY A 13 7.24 -11.35 4.02
CA GLY A 13 6.78 -11.90 2.75
C GLY A 13 5.62 -12.88 2.86
N LYS A 14 5.04 -13.04 4.05
CA LYS A 14 3.88 -13.91 4.27
C LYS A 14 2.58 -13.16 4.06
N ASP A 15 1.51 -13.93 3.83
CA ASP A 15 0.18 -13.35 3.65
C ASP A 15 -0.24 -12.57 4.90
N MET A 16 -0.80 -11.38 4.68
CA MET A 16 -1.36 -10.57 5.76
C MET A 16 -2.68 -11.19 6.19
N PRO A 17 -2.94 -11.30 7.52
CA PRO A 17 -4.20 -11.90 8.00
C PRO A 17 -5.42 -11.12 7.51
N ALA A 18 -6.44 -11.83 7.05
CA ALA A 18 -7.70 -11.22 6.58
C ALA A 18 -8.39 -10.43 7.70
N GLU A 19 -8.19 -10.82 8.95
CA GLU A 19 -8.76 -10.17 10.12
C GLU A 19 -8.31 -8.71 10.28
N GLU A 20 -7.15 -8.35 9.73
CA GLU A 20 -6.66 -6.97 9.78
C GLU A 20 -7.56 -6.02 8.99
N PHE A 21 -8.30 -6.52 8.00
CA PHE A 21 -9.11 -5.72 7.09
C PHE A 21 -10.61 -5.91 7.29
N LYS A 22 -11.04 -7.02 7.88
CA LYS A 22 -12.45 -7.41 7.95
C LYS A 22 -13.27 -6.42 8.76
N GLY A 23 -14.33 -5.89 8.12
CA GLY A 23 -15.23 -4.96 8.78
C GLY A 23 -14.64 -3.57 9.03
N LYS A 24 -13.52 -3.24 8.39
CA LYS A 24 -12.83 -1.96 8.60
C LYS A 24 -12.70 -1.19 7.29
N PRO A 25 -12.79 0.15 7.33
CA PRO A 25 -12.40 0.95 6.18
C PRO A 25 -10.89 0.84 5.97
N VAL A 26 -10.46 0.67 4.72
CA VAL A 26 -9.05 0.53 4.35
C VAL A 26 -8.69 1.62 3.37
N LEU A 27 -7.73 2.46 3.75
CA LEU A 27 -7.13 3.46 2.86
C LEU A 27 -5.89 2.83 2.22
N ILE A 28 -5.99 2.50 0.94
CA ILE A 28 -4.90 1.86 0.19
C ILE A 28 -4.16 2.92 -0.60
N VAL A 29 -2.87 3.03 -0.37
CA VAL A 29 -2.04 4.07 -0.99
C VAL A 29 -0.84 3.42 -1.68
N ASN A 30 -0.68 3.70 -2.97
CA ASN A 30 0.52 3.30 -3.69
C ASN A 30 1.67 4.21 -3.27
N THR A 31 2.83 3.62 -2.99
CA THR A 31 3.99 4.36 -2.47
C THR A 31 5.24 4.08 -3.29
N ALA A 32 6.21 4.98 -3.20
CA ALA A 32 7.52 4.82 -3.82
C ALA A 32 8.58 5.61 -3.04
N SER A 33 9.82 5.11 -3.05
CA SER A 33 10.93 5.71 -2.30
C SER A 33 11.54 6.91 -3.03
N LEU A 34 11.51 6.92 -4.36
CA LEU A 34 12.19 7.93 -5.18
C LEU A 34 11.22 8.91 -5.85
N CYS A 35 10.06 9.13 -5.25
CA CYS A 35 9.04 10.03 -5.77
C CYS A 35 9.12 11.39 -5.09
N GLY A 36 8.85 12.47 -5.84
CA GLY A 36 8.73 13.81 -5.26
C GLY A 36 7.59 13.93 -4.24
N LEU A 37 6.60 13.02 -4.30
CA LEU A 37 5.49 12.98 -3.35
C LEU A 37 5.76 12.08 -2.13
N THR A 38 6.91 11.42 -2.07
CA THR A 38 7.27 10.53 -0.96
C THR A 38 7.13 11.20 0.43
N PRO A 39 7.42 12.50 0.61
CA PRO A 39 7.18 13.16 1.90
C PRO A 39 5.75 13.10 2.41
N GLN A 40 4.75 12.82 1.57
CA GLN A 40 3.37 12.62 2.00
C GLN A 40 3.20 11.43 2.94
N LEU A 41 4.20 10.53 3.01
CA LEU A 41 4.18 9.40 3.95
C LEU A 41 4.06 9.88 5.41
N LYS A 42 4.61 11.04 5.74
CA LYS A 42 4.47 11.62 7.08
C LYS A 42 3.02 11.97 7.40
N GLU A 43 2.32 12.53 6.42
CA GLU A 43 0.90 12.87 6.57
C GLU A 43 0.03 11.62 6.70
N LEU A 44 0.34 10.59 5.93
CA LEU A 44 -0.36 9.30 6.02
C LEU A 44 -0.15 8.66 7.39
N GLU A 45 1.04 8.77 7.95
CA GLU A 45 1.32 8.27 9.30
C GLU A 45 0.49 9.01 10.35
N LEU A 46 0.32 10.31 10.20
CA LEU A 46 -0.54 11.10 11.09
C LEU A 46 -2.01 10.63 11.00
N VAL A 47 -2.51 10.38 9.80
CA VAL A 47 -3.86 9.83 9.58
C VAL A 47 -3.98 8.47 10.25
N HIS A 48 -2.98 7.61 10.07
CA HIS A 48 -2.95 6.29 10.69
C HIS A 48 -3.06 6.38 12.21
N LYS A 49 -2.22 7.19 12.84
CA LYS A 49 -2.21 7.34 14.29
C LYS A 49 -3.51 7.92 14.83
N ARG A 50 -4.10 8.87 14.10
CA ARG A 50 -5.32 9.54 14.55
C ARG A 50 -6.54 8.63 14.50
N PHE A 51 -6.66 7.79 13.47
CA PHE A 51 -7.89 7.03 13.20
C PHE A 51 -7.76 5.52 13.42
N ALA A 52 -6.57 5.01 13.79
CA ALA A 52 -6.39 3.57 14.00
C ALA A 52 -7.34 3.02 15.07
N ASP A 53 -7.52 3.76 16.17
CA ASP A 53 -8.42 3.34 17.25
C ASP A 53 -9.90 3.36 16.83
N ASP A 54 -10.23 4.14 15.79
CA ASP A 54 -11.57 4.19 15.21
C ASP A 54 -11.78 3.12 14.13
N GLY A 55 -10.79 2.26 13.92
CA GLY A 55 -10.87 1.13 13.01
C GLY A 55 -10.35 1.36 11.60
N LEU A 56 -9.83 2.55 11.27
CA LEU A 56 -9.23 2.79 9.96
C LEU A 56 -7.91 2.03 9.81
N VAL A 57 -7.76 1.32 8.69
CA VAL A 57 -6.49 0.71 8.31
C VAL A 57 -5.90 1.51 7.16
N VAL A 58 -4.69 2.02 7.34
CA VAL A 58 -3.89 2.60 6.24
C VAL A 58 -2.96 1.50 5.74
N LEU A 59 -3.03 1.19 4.45
CA LEU A 59 -2.20 0.15 3.84
C LEU A 59 -1.35 0.78 2.74
N GLY A 60 -0.05 0.80 2.93
CA GLY A 60 0.89 1.26 1.92
C GLY A 60 1.27 0.11 0.99
N VAL A 61 1.23 0.36 -0.32
CA VAL A 61 1.56 -0.63 -1.34
C VAL A 61 2.70 -0.08 -2.19
N PRO A 62 3.96 -0.41 -1.86
CA PRO A 62 5.10 0.01 -2.67
C PRO A 62 5.02 -0.58 -4.07
N SER A 63 5.23 0.26 -5.09
CA SER A 63 5.17 -0.17 -6.48
C SER A 63 6.20 0.55 -7.33
N ASN A 64 6.84 -0.19 -8.25
CA ASN A 64 7.79 0.35 -9.22
C ASN A 64 7.12 0.73 -10.56
N ASP A 65 5.79 0.64 -10.65
CA ASP A 65 5.06 0.84 -11.91
C ASP A 65 4.91 2.31 -12.30
N PHE A 66 5.21 3.23 -11.40
CA PHE A 66 5.11 4.67 -11.65
C PHE A 66 6.52 5.26 -11.86
N GLY A 67 6.99 5.27 -13.12
CA GLY A 67 8.27 5.85 -13.46
C GLY A 67 9.48 5.17 -12.81
N ARG A 68 9.34 3.91 -12.41
CA ARG A 68 10.38 3.14 -11.75
C ARG A 68 10.94 3.81 -10.50
N GLN A 69 10.08 4.46 -9.71
CA GLN A 69 10.47 5.20 -8.52
C GLN A 69 10.57 4.35 -7.25
N GLU A 70 10.38 3.02 -7.36
CA GLU A 70 10.58 2.06 -6.27
C GLU A 70 11.46 0.89 -6.73
N PRO A 71 12.74 1.14 -7.07
CA PRO A 71 13.63 0.08 -7.58
C PRO A 71 14.23 -0.80 -6.48
N TRP A 72 14.04 -0.44 -5.22
CA TRP A 72 14.71 -1.10 -4.09
C TRP A 72 14.01 -2.39 -3.69
N VAL A 73 14.75 -3.28 -3.02
CA VAL A 73 14.19 -4.48 -2.41
C VAL A 73 13.42 -4.13 -1.13
N GLU A 74 12.53 -5.03 -0.68
CA GLU A 74 11.60 -4.79 0.42
C GLU A 74 12.29 -4.37 1.72
N GLU A 75 13.41 -4.99 2.07
CA GLU A 75 14.14 -4.65 3.30
C GLU A 75 14.60 -3.19 3.30
N LYS A 76 15.10 -2.71 2.18
CA LYS A 76 15.56 -1.33 2.03
C LYS A 76 14.38 -0.35 2.02
N ILE A 77 13.27 -0.70 1.40
CA ILE A 77 12.05 0.10 1.39
C ILE A 77 11.55 0.28 2.82
N LEU A 78 11.40 -0.80 3.55
CA LEU A 78 10.91 -0.78 4.92
C LEU A 78 11.78 0.10 5.82
N ASP A 79 13.09 -0.07 5.71
CA ASP A 79 14.05 0.69 6.51
C ASP A 79 13.94 2.19 6.20
N PHE A 80 13.88 2.56 4.93
CA PHE A 80 13.76 3.95 4.50
C PHE A 80 12.45 4.58 4.99
N TYR A 81 11.32 3.89 4.83
CA TYR A 81 10.03 4.43 5.26
C TYR A 81 9.97 4.61 6.77
N ARG A 82 10.52 3.66 7.53
CA ARG A 82 10.54 3.74 9.01
C ARG A 82 11.48 4.83 9.52
N LYS A 83 12.71 4.89 9.01
CA LYS A 83 13.72 5.83 9.52
C LYS A 83 13.48 7.26 9.06
N ASP A 84 13.17 7.45 7.79
CA ASP A 84 13.08 8.80 7.23
C ASP A 84 11.72 9.44 7.41
N PHE A 85 10.65 8.63 7.47
CA PHE A 85 9.27 9.13 7.55
C PHE A 85 8.49 8.65 8.77
N GLY A 86 9.08 7.81 9.60
CA GLY A 86 8.45 7.33 10.83
C GLY A 86 7.22 6.45 10.59
N VAL A 87 7.14 5.78 9.45
CA VAL A 87 5.97 4.96 9.08
C VAL A 87 5.81 3.78 10.03
N THR A 88 4.60 3.66 10.62
CA THR A 88 4.20 2.50 11.43
C THR A 88 2.96 1.79 10.87
N PHE A 89 2.28 2.38 9.88
CA PHE A 89 1.15 1.69 9.25
C PHE A 89 1.63 0.48 8.43
N PRO A 90 0.75 -0.52 8.24
CA PRO A 90 1.10 -1.73 7.48
C PRO A 90 1.55 -1.42 6.05
N LEU A 91 2.58 -2.14 5.62
CA LEU A 91 3.12 -2.07 4.26
C LEU A 91 3.09 -3.45 3.63
N THR A 92 2.72 -3.51 2.36
CA THR A 92 2.84 -4.75 1.59
C THR A 92 4.24 -4.90 1.01
N SER A 93 4.58 -6.10 0.57
CA SER A 93 5.72 -6.30 -0.32
C SER A 93 5.50 -5.50 -1.60
N LYS A 94 6.57 -5.18 -2.30
CA LYS A 94 6.49 -4.45 -3.57
C LYS A 94 5.55 -5.17 -4.54
N THR A 95 4.60 -4.44 -5.13
CA THR A 95 3.46 -5.01 -5.84
C THR A 95 3.29 -4.33 -7.19
N CYS A 96 2.96 -5.10 -8.22
CA CYS A 96 2.51 -4.55 -9.49
C CYS A 96 1.06 -4.10 -9.35
N VAL A 97 0.77 -2.88 -9.79
CA VAL A 97 -0.56 -2.27 -9.68
C VAL A 97 -1.13 -1.82 -11.02
N LEU A 98 -0.31 -1.81 -12.06
CA LEU A 98 -0.68 -1.45 -13.43
C LEU A 98 -0.43 -2.61 -14.39
N GLY A 99 -1.18 -2.63 -15.50
CA GLY A 99 -0.98 -3.58 -16.58
C GLY A 99 -1.50 -4.99 -16.29
N PRO A 100 -1.12 -5.98 -17.13
CA PRO A 100 -1.66 -7.34 -17.02
C PRO A 100 -1.25 -8.08 -15.76
N ASP A 101 -0.12 -7.70 -15.15
CA ASP A 101 0.38 -8.33 -13.93
C ASP A 101 -0.08 -7.63 -12.66
N ALA A 102 -1.00 -6.65 -12.77
CA ALA A 102 -1.49 -5.92 -11.62
C ALA A 102 -2.15 -6.85 -10.59
N HIS A 103 -1.96 -6.51 -9.31
CA HIS A 103 -2.59 -7.24 -8.22
C HIS A 103 -4.12 -7.30 -8.42
N PRO A 104 -4.76 -8.44 -8.07
CA PRO A 104 -6.20 -8.64 -8.28
C PRO A 104 -7.11 -7.52 -7.76
N LEU A 105 -6.73 -6.87 -6.67
CA LEU A 105 -7.51 -5.75 -6.13
C LEU A 105 -7.69 -4.63 -7.16
N TYR A 106 -6.61 -4.24 -7.84
CA TYR A 106 -6.65 -3.15 -8.81
C TYR A 106 -7.43 -3.54 -10.06
N LYS A 107 -7.30 -4.79 -10.49
CA LYS A 107 -8.10 -5.33 -11.62
C LYS A 107 -9.58 -5.36 -11.25
N ALA A 108 -9.92 -5.82 -10.06
CA ALA A 108 -11.29 -5.90 -9.59
C ALA A 108 -11.92 -4.50 -9.45
N ALA A 109 -11.18 -3.53 -8.92
CA ALA A 109 -11.67 -2.16 -8.77
C ALA A 109 -11.96 -1.55 -10.14
N THR A 110 -11.06 -1.71 -11.11
CA THR A 110 -11.26 -1.21 -12.47
C THR A 110 -12.45 -1.88 -13.15
N ALA A 111 -12.61 -3.19 -12.99
CA ALA A 111 -13.72 -3.93 -13.56
C ALA A 111 -15.07 -3.52 -12.97
N GLU A 112 -15.12 -3.22 -11.66
CA GLU A 112 -16.36 -2.90 -10.95
C GLU A 112 -16.74 -1.42 -11.07
N PHE A 113 -15.76 -0.51 -11.02
CA PHE A 113 -16.00 0.93 -10.95
C PHE A 113 -15.49 1.73 -12.16
N GLY A 114 -14.86 1.07 -13.12
CA GLY A 114 -14.33 1.71 -14.34
C GLY A 114 -12.85 2.11 -14.22
N PRO A 115 -12.22 2.47 -15.36
CA PRO A 115 -10.79 2.74 -15.40
C PRO A 115 -10.34 3.98 -14.61
N ASP A 116 -11.24 4.90 -14.32
CA ASP A 116 -10.91 6.15 -13.63
C ASP A 116 -10.59 5.94 -12.14
N VAL A 117 -10.92 4.78 -11.57
CA VAL A 117 -10.61 4.46 -10.17
C VAL A 117 -9.30 3.72 -10.00
N GLY A 118 -8.58 3.46 -11.09
CA GLY A 118 -7.28 2.81 -11.03
C GLY A 118 -6.21 3.71 -10.43
N PRO A 119 -5.06 3.14 -10.07
CA PRO A 119 -3.95 3.92 -9.51
C PRO A 119 -3.39 4.90 -10.53
N GLN A 120 -2.96 6.04 -10.05
CA GLN A 120 -2.44 7.13 -10.88
C GLN A 120 -1.08 7.61 -10.41
#